data_cc59a210956471ff8e8de1d144bf369c
#
_entry.id   cc59a210956471ff8e8de1d144bf369c
#
_cell.length_a   1.000
_cell.length_b   1.000
_cell.length_c   1.000
_cell.angle_alpha   90.00
_cell.angle_beta   90.00
_cell.angle_gamma   90.00
#
_symmetry.space_group_name_H-M   'P 1'
#
loop_
_entity.id
_entity.type
_entity.pdbx_description
1 polymer ?
#
loop_
_entity_poly.entity_id
_entity_poly.type
_entity_poly.pdbx_seq_one_letter_code
_entity_poly.pdbx_strand_id
1 'polypeptide(L)'
;MNNIDLKTILEKHKMWLNDEDGGEMADLSGADLSGADLCWADLRGADLSGADLSGADLCWADLRGADLCWADLSGTDLRWANLIGTDLIGANLSGANLSGSDLRRSDLRGADLREANLSGTNLSGTDLRWVQHIESAQNLFYPLTCPEKGEYTAFKKAGGKIVELRIPADAKRLSATGRKCRANKAVVISITTLEGDPAGNEVRSDHDKSFAYRVGETVEVQNFDENRWNECAPGIHHYITREEAVRH
;
A
#
# COMPACT_ATOMS: atom_id res chain seq x y z
N MET A 1 -12.26 5.21 28.58
CA MET A 1 -11.84 4.08 29.46
C MET A 1 -11.06 4.65 30.63
N ASN A 2 -11.13 4.10 31.86
CA ASN A 2 -10.28 4.60 32.94
C ASN A 2 -8.90 3.91 32.92
N ASN A 3 -7.87 4.56 33.51
CA ASN A 3 -6.49 4.03 33.48
C ASN A 3 -6.33 2.65 34.17
N ILE A 4 -7.24 2.27 35.06
CA ILE A 4 -7.20 0.97 35.76
C ILE A 4 -7.63 -0.13 34.80
N ASP A 5 -8.67 0.12 34.02
CA ASP A 5 -9.21 -0.85 33.06
C ASP A 5 -8.19 -1.14 31.93
N LEU A 6 -7.57 -0.09 31.36
CA LEU A 6 -6.57 -0.22 30.32
C LEU A 6 -5.34 -1.03 30.80
N LYS A 7 -4.83 -0.72 31.98
CA LYS A 7 -3.69 -1.46 32.55
C LYS A 7 -3.98 -2.95 32.69
N THR A 8 -5.15 -3.28 33.22
CA THR A 8 -5.57 -4.68 33.38
C THR A 8 -5.69 -5.39 32.04
N ILE A 9 -6.24 -4.73 31.00
CA ILE A 9 -6.35 -5.28 29.66
C ILE A 9 -4.95 -5.56 29.09
N LEU A 10 -4.02 -4.62 29.21
CA LEU A 10 -2.65 -4.77 28.69
C LEU A 10 -1.87 -5.87 29.46
N GLU A 11 -2.08 -6.02 30.78
CA GLU A 11 -1.48 -7.12 31.55
C GLU A 11 -2.00 -8.47 31.07
N LYS A 12 -3.30 -8.65 30.88
CA LYS A 12 -3.90 -9.87 30.34
C LYS A 12 -3.44 -10.14 28.91
N HIS A 13 -3.36 -9.11 28.09
CA HIS A 13 -2.84 -9.22 26.72
C HIS A 13 -1.40 -9.72 26.68
N LYS A 14 -0.55 -9.20 27.57
CA LYS A 14 0.82 -9.68 27.71
C LYS A 14 0.86 -11.15 28.11
N MET A 15 -0.01 -11.61 29.01
CA MET A 15 -0.13 -13.03 29.37
C MET A 15 -0.56 -13.85 28.15
N TRP A 16 -1.53 -13.36 27.36
CA TRP A 16 -1.97 -14.00 26.14
C TRP A 16 -0.85 -14.14 25.11
N LEU A 17 -0.05 -13.09 24.90
CA LEU A 17 1.10 -13.11 24.00
C LEU A 17 2.19 -14.12 24.40
N ASN A 18 2.23 -14.50 25.67
CA ASN A 18 3.18 -15.46 26.24
C ASN A 18 2.59 -16.87 26.45
N ASP A 19 1.37 -17.13 25.98
CA ASP A 19 0.63 -18.37 26.22
C ASP A 19 0.46 -18.71 27.72
N GLU A 20 0.33 -17.70 28.58
CA GLU A 20 0.13 -17.84 30.01
C GLU A 20 -1.36 -18.05 30.37
N ASP A 21 -1.63 -18.88 31.39
CA ASP A 21 -3.02 -19.14 31.84
C ASP A 21 -3.71 -17.84 32.30
N GLY A 22 -4.93 -17.62 31.83
CA GLY A 22 -5.71 -16.41 32.11
C GLY A 22 -5.36 -15.22 31.26
N GLY A 23 -4.45 -15.38 30.27
CA GLY A 23 -4.21 -14.38 29.23
C GLY A 23 -5.41 -14.22 28.31
N GLU A 24 -5.73 -12.98 27.95
CA GLU A 24 -6.81 -12.63 27.04
C GLU A 24 -6.27 -11.61 26.01
N MET A 25 -6.59 -11.80 24.73
CA MET A 25 -6.27 -10.82 23.68
C MET A 25 -6.96 -9.49 24.05
N ALA A 26 -6.22 -8.38 23.89
CA ALA A 26 -6.80 -7.07 24.14
C ALA A 26 -7.91 -6.76 23.13
N ASP A 27 -9.13 -6.63 23.65
CA ASP A 27 -10.27 -6.05 22.95
C ASP A 27 -10.42 -4.60 23.44
N LEU A 28 -10.01 -3.68 22.59
CA LEU A 28 -10.07 -2.22 22.78
C LEU A 28 -10.95 -1.59 21.69
N SER A 29 -11.79 -2.41 21.04
CA SER A 29 -12.67 -1.94 19.97
C SER A 29 -13.61 -0.84 20.46
N GLY A 30 -13.67 0.28 19.73
CA GLY A 30 -14.45 1.46 20.06
C GLY A 30 -14.06 2.15 21.37
N ALA A 31 -12.93 1.80 21.99
CA ALA A 31 -12.48 2.41 23.24
C ALA A 31 -12.06 3.87 23.05
N ASP A 32 -12.35 4.72 24.03
CA ASP A 32 -11.76 6.05 24.13
C ASP A 32 -10.38 5.93 24.79
N LEU A 33 -9.35 6.10 23.96
CA LEU A 33 -7.92 6.10 24.30
C LEU A 33 -7.27 7.42 23.90
N SER A 34 -8.07 8.46 23.71
CA SER A 34 -7.58 9.77 23.30
C SER A 34 -6.53 10.31 24.28
N GLY A 35 -5.38 10.71 23.77
CA GLY A 35 -4.25 11.19 24.56
C GLY A 35 -3.62 10.14 25.48
N ALA A 36 -3.93 8.85 25.35
CA ALA A 36 -3.36 7.79 26.18
C ALA A 36 -1.84 7.64 25.93
N ASP A 37 -1.10 7.32 26.98
CA ASP A 37 0.31 6.90 26.88
C ASP A 37 0.38 5.38 26.66
N LEU A 38 0.70 4.99 25.44
CA LEU A 38 0.89 3.62 24.97
C LEU A 38 2.30 3.44 24.37
N CYS A 39 3.24 4.33 24.72
CA CYS A 39 4.61 4.24 24.27
C CYS A 39 5.22 2.90 24.72
N TRP A 40 5.87 2.18 23.80
CA TRP A 40 6.42 0.84 23.99
C TRP A 40 5.39 -0.27 24.30
N ALA A 41 4.10 -0.02 24.15
CA ALA A 41 3.09 -1.04 24.38
C ALA A 41 3.24 -2.20 23.36
N ASP A 42 3.08 -3.43 23.85
CA ASP A 42 2.95 -4.62 22.99
C ASP A 42 1.46 -4.89 22.74
N LEU A 43 1.00 -4.48 21.58
CA LEU A 43 -0.40 -4.58 21.13
C LEU A 43 -0.54 -5.52 19.92
N ARG A 44 0.37 -6.48 19.78
CA ARG A 44 0.35 -7.43 18.66
C ARG A 44 -0.95 -8.21 18.60
N GLY A 45 -1.64 -8.09 17.44
CA GLY A 45 -2.90 -8.77 17.21
C GLY A 45 -4.09 -8.25 18.05
N ALA A 46 -3.94 -7.14 18.78
CA ALA A 46 -5.03 -6.52 19.53
C ALA A 46 -6.13 -6.01 18.58
N ASP A 47 -7.37 -6.01 19.07
CA ASP A 47 -8.49 -5.34 18.41
C ASP A 47 -8.61 -3.90 18.92
N LEU A 48 -8.37 -2.95 18.06
CA LEU A 48 -8.48 -1.50 18.25
C LEU A 48 -9.44 -0.89 17.23
N SER A 49 -10.29 -1.73 16.60
CA SER A 49 -11.18 -1.28 15.54
C SER A 49 -12.16 -0.21 16.06
N GLY A 50 -12.24 0.91 15.33
CA GLY A 50 -13.07 2.05 15.70
C GLY A 50 -12.68 2.77 16.99
N ALA A 51 -11.54 2.45 17.61
CA ALA A 51 -11.06 3.16 18.81
C ALA A 51 -10.71 4.60 18.51
N ASP A 52 -10.92 5.49 19.49
CA ASP A 52 -10.40 6.86 19.49
C ASP A 52 -9.01 6.85 20.14
N LEU A 53 -7.98 7.01 19.31
CA LEU A 53 -6.57 7.13 19.68
C LEU A 53 -6.04 8.54 19.38
N SER A 54 -6.93 9.51 19.17
CA SER A 54 -6.55 10.87 18.79
C SER A 54 -5.56 11.47 19.80
N GLY A 55 -4.42 11.95 19.30
CA GLY A 55 -3.35 12.54 20.10
C GLY A 55 -2.66 11.56 21.06
N ALA A 56 -2.92 10.24 21.02
CA ALA A 56 -2.24 9.27 21.85
C ALA A 56 -0.73 9.17 21.52
N ASP A 57 0.07 8.71 22.47
CA ASP A 57 1.46 8.38 22.27
C ASP A 57 1.61 6.85 22.08
N LEU A 58 1.93 6.42 20.86
CA LEU A 58 2.22 5.06 20.44
C LEU A 58 3.66 4.91 19.95
N CYS A 59 4.56 5.81 20.37
CA CYS A 59 5.94 5.73 19.92
C CYS A 59 6.58 4.39 20.34
N TRP A 60 7.29 3.75 19.42
CA TRP A 60 7.90 2.42 19.63
C TRP A 60 6.93 1.28 19.97
N ALA A 61 5.62 1.49 19.87
CA ALA A 61 4.65 0.41 20.11
C ALA A 61 4.78 -0.70 19.07
N ASP A 62 4.49 -1.93 19.48
CA ASP A 62 4.39 -3.08 18.58
C ASP A 62 2.92 -3.38 18.27
N LEU A 63 2.48 -3.00 17.10
CA LEU A 63 1.10 -3.14 16.59
C LEU A 63 1.00 -4.20 15.49
N ARG A 64 1.98 -5.10 15.37
CA ARG A 64 1.97 -6.10 14.30
C ARG A 64 0.69 -6.93 14.28
N GLY A 65 0.01 -6.92 13.12
CA GLY A 65 -1.22 -7.69 12.92
C GLY A 65 -2.41 -7.21 13.76
N ALA A 66 -2.33 -6.05 14.42
CA ALA A 66 -3.45 -5.45 15.12
C ALA A 66 -4.54 -4.99 14.12
N ASP A 67 -5.78 -4.95 14.57
CA ASP A 67 -6.91 -4.37 13.84
C ASP A 67 -7.13 -2.92 14.30
N LEU A 68 -6.92 -1.97 13.41
CA LEU A 68 -7.15 -0.54 13.56
C LEU A 68 -8.15 -0.03 12.51
N CYS A 69 -8.99 -0.91 11.96
CA CYS A 69 -10.02 -0.50 10.99
C CYS A 69 -10.90 0.59 11.58
N TRP A 70 -11.04 1.69 10.83
CA TRP A 70 -11.89 2.84 11.21
C TRP A 70 -11.49 3.54 12.52
N ALA A 71 -10.32 3.27 13.08
CA ALA A 71 -9.82 3.96 14.27
C ALA A 71 -9.50 5.42 13.96
N ASP A 72 -9.68 6.28 14.96
CA ASP A 72 -9.21 7.67 14.91
C ASP A 72 -7.79 7.74 15.49
N LEU A 73 -6.82 7.92 14.62
CA LEU A 73 -5.39 8.08 14.91
C LEU A 73 -4.94 9.53 14.63
N SER A 74 -5.87 10.48 14.59
CA SER A 74 -5.52 11.86 14.27
C SER A 74 -4.57 12.48 15.30
N GLY A 75 -3.46 13.05 14.79
CA GLY A 75 -2.43 13.66 15.64
C GLY A 75 -1.67 12.70 16.54
N THR A 76 -1.85 11.37 16.39
CA THR A 76 -1.16 10.34 17.18
C THR A 76 0.34 10.34 16.91
N ASP A 77 1.14 10.13 17.94
CA ASP A 77 2.58 9.87 17.81
C ASP A 77 2.84 8.38 17.57
N LEU A 78 3.16 8.00 16.33
CA LEU A 78 3.48 6.64 15.89
C LEU A 78 4.96 6.50 15.51
N ARG A 79 5.82 7.39 15.99
CA ARG A 79 7.25 7.35 15.65
C ARG A 79 7.87 6.01 16.05
N TRP A 80 8.56 5.40 15.06
CA TRP A 80 9.25 4.12 15.24
C TRP A 80 8.34 2.95 15.63
N ALA A 81 7.02 3.10 15.54
CA ALA A 81 6.08 2.02 15.79
C ALA A 81 6.21 0.90 14.73
N ASN A 82 5.96 -0.32 15.15
CA ASN A 82 5.96 -1.48 14.27
C ASN A 82 4.52 -1.83 13.88
N LEU A 83 4.13 -1.46 12.67
CA LEU A 83 2.79 -1.62 12.09
C LEU A 83 2.75 -2.71 10.99
N ILE A 84 3.70 -3.67 11.01
CA ILE A 84 3.77 -4.70 9.97
C ILE A 84 2.49 -5.54 9.96
N GLY A 85 1.81 -5.58 8.80
CA GLY A 85 0.61 -6.37 8.62
C GLY A 85 -0.61 -5.89 9.41
N THR A 86 -0.58 -4.67 9.93
CA THR A 86 -1.70 -4.02 10.63
C THR A 86 -2.82 -3.70 9.63
N ASP A 87 -4.07 -3.90 10.04
CA ASP A 87 -5.23 -3.43 9.28
C ASP A 87 -5.57 -1.99 9.71
N LEU A 88 -5.48 -1.06 8.77
CA LEU A 88 -5.74 0.38 8.92
C LEU A 88 -6.82 0.85 7.94
N ILE A 89 -7.67 -0.07 7.44
CA ILE A 89 -8.73 0.27 6.47
C ILE A 89 -9.61 1.38 7.03
N GLY A 90 -9.70 2.49 6.29
CA GLY A 90 -10.55 3.62 6.66
C GLY A 90 -10.11 4.38 7.92
N ALA A 91 -8.95 4.11 8.50
CA ALA A 91 -8.45 4.81 9.67
C ALA A 91 -8.16 6.29 9.36
N ASN A 92 -8.40 7.16 10.34
CA ASN A 92 -8.04 8.56 10.26
C ASN A 92 -6.63 8.78 10.83
N LEU A 93 -5.64 8.96 9.97
CA LEU A 93 -4.24 9.24 10.30
C LEU A 93 -3.88 10.73 10.08
N SER A 94 -4.87 11.61 10.00
CA SER A 94 -4.62 13.02 9.73
C SER A 94 -3.73 13.66 10.81
N GLY A 95 -2.64 14.29 10.38
CA GLY A 95 -1.65 14.91 11.27
C GLY A 95 -0.83 13.92 12.12
N ALA A 96 -1.00 12.60 11.96
CA ALA A 96 -0.24 11.62 12.71
C ALA A 96 1.24 11.67 12.37
N ASN A 97 2.10 11.38 13.35
CA ASN A 97 3.53 11.30 13.14
C ASN A 97 3.99 9.85 13.02
N LEU A 98 4.17 9.39 11.79
CA LEU A 98 4.61 8.03 11.44
C LEU A 98 6.12 7.95 11.15
N SER A 99 6.90 8.97 11.51
CA SER A 99 8.30 9.00 11.11
C SER A 99 9.10 7.81 11.68
N GLY A 100 9.80 7.11 10.78
CA GLY A 100 10.59 5.93 11.10
C GLY A 100 9.78 4.66 11.37
N SER A 101 8.45 4.69 11.29
CA SER A 101 7.61 3.50 11.51
C SER A 101 7.72 2.47 10.39
N ASP A 102 7.36 1.23 10.70
CA ASP A 102 7.38 0.12 9.74
C ASP A 102 5.95 -0.33 9.41
N LEU A 103 5.47 0.05 8.22
CA LEU A 103 4.14 -0.25 7.69
C LEU A 103 4.15 -1.36 6.63
N ARG A 104 5.20 -2.16 6.57
CA ARG A 104 5.28 -3.24 5.59
C ARG A 104 4.07 -4.16 5.65
N ARG A 105 3.48 -4.44 4.47
CA ARG A 105 2.34 -5.36 4.32
C ARG A 105 1.09 -4.95 5.11
N SER A 106 0.99 -3.72 5.61
CA SER A 106 -0.22 -3.19 6.22
C SER A 106 -1.26 -2.83 5.14
N ASP A 107 -2.51 -2.73 5.55
CA ASP A 107 -3.62 -2.36 4.68
C ASP A 107 -4.13 -0.96 5.07
N LEU A 108 -3.84 0.04 4.24
CA LEU A 108 -4.28 1.43 4.43
C LEU A 108 -5.42 1.82 3.48
N ARG A 109 -6.14 0.88 2.92
CA ARG A 109 -7.22 1.21 1.97
C ARG A 109 -8.22 2.19 2.55
N GLY A 110 -8.40 3.33 1.85
CA GLY A 110 -9.34 4.36 2.27
C GLY A 110 -8.93 5.18 3.49
N ALA A 111 -7.77 4.93 4.10
CA ALA A 111 -7.27 5.73 5.22
C ALA A 111 -7.03 7.20 4.82
N ASP A 112 -7.20 8.13 5.76
CA ASP A 112 -6.90 9.55 5.57
C ASP A 112 -5.50 9.87 6.09
N LEU A 113 -4.59 10.27 5.19
CA LEU A 113 -3.20 10.65 5.50
C LEU A 113 -2.96 12.16 5.43
N ARG A 114 -3.99 12.98 5.56
CA ARG A 114 -3.88 14.44 5.51
C ARG A 114 -2.83 14.93 6.51
N GLU A 115 -1.81 15.64 6.01
CA GLU A 115 -0.73 16.23 6.80
C GLU A 115 0.06 15.23 7.67
N ALA A 116 -0.12 13.93 7.51
CA ALA A 116 0.65 12.91 8.21
C ALA A 116 2.15 13.03 7.89
N ASN A 117 3.01 12.82 8.86
CA ASN A 117 4.47 12.80 8.66
C ASN A 117 4.95 11.38 8.38
N LEU A 118 5.37 11.11 7.16
CA LEU A 118 5.85 9.80 6.68
C LEU A 118 7.39 9.75 6.52
N SER A 119 8.14 10.62 7.19
CA SER A 119 9.61 10.68 7.09
C SER A 119 10.25 9.35 7.49
N GLY A 120 10.93 8.70 6.54
CA GLY A 120 11.62 7.42 6.81
C GLY A 120 10.71 6.23 7.10
N THR A 121 9.41 6.35 6.87
CA THR A 121 8.44 5.25 6.99
C THR A 121 8.70 4.17 5.94
N ASN A 122 8.64 2.91 6.33
CA ASN A 122 8.76 1.79 5.41
C ASN A 122 7.37 1.31 4.93
N LEU A 123 7.02 1.64 3.70
CA LEU A 123 5.73 1.30 3.07
C LEU A 123 5.81 0.09 2.11
N SER A 124 6.84 -0.76 2.20
CA SER A 124 7.03 -1.86 1.25
C SER A 124 5.91 -2.91 1.33
N GLY A 125 5.15 -3.04 0.24
CA GLY A 125 4.02 -3.98 0.15
C GLY A 125 2.76 -3.53 0.90
N THR A 126 2.70 -2.27 1.34
CA THR A 126 1.50 -1.66 1.91
C THR A 126 0.44 -1.48 0.83
N ASP A 127 -0.82 -1.77 1.14
CA ASP A 127 -1.94 -1.47 0.26
C ASP A 127 -2.43 -0.03 0.49
N LEU A 128 -2.17 0.85 -0.48
CA LEU A 128 -2.53 2.27 -0.44
C LEU A 128 -3.71 2.62 -1.37
N ARG A 129 -4.50 1.63 -1.81
CA ARG A 129 -5.64 1.89 -2.68
C ARG A 129 -6.67 2.76 -1.98
N TRP A 130 -7.18 3.78 -2.70
CA TRP A 130 -8.19 4.73 -2.21
C TRP A 130 -7.79 5.53 -0.96
N VAL A 131 -6.51 5.52 -0.58
CA VAL A 131 -5.99 6.42 0.46
C VAL A 131 -6.33 7.86 0.10
N GLN A 132 -6.77 8.61 1.11
CA GLN A 132 -7.18 10.00 0.96
C GLN A 132 -6.04 10.95 1.37
N HIS A 133 -5.93 12.08 0.69
CA HIS A 133 -5.03 13.19 1.01
C HIS A 133 -3.54 12.85 1.16
N ILE A 134 -3.10 11.75 0.54
CA ILE A 134 -1.69 11.32 0.59
C ILE A 134 -0.73 12.35 -0.03
N GLU A 135 -1.23 13.19 -0.94
CA GLU A 135 -0.50 14.30 -1.55
C GLU A 135 -0.11 15.40 -0.55
N SER A 136 -0.84 15.52 0.55
CA SER A 136 -0.53 16.46 1.63
C SER A 136 0.37 15.86 2.72
N ALA A 137 0.60 14.56 2.68
CA ALA A 137 1.49 13.88 3.62
C ALA A 137 2.92 14.39 3.47
N GLN A 138 3.58 14.65 4.62
CA GLN A 138 4.91 15.22 4.64
C GLN A 138 5.98 14.15 4.42
N ASN A 139 7.02 14.51 3.62
CA ASN A 139 8.22 13.70 3.43
C ASN A 139 7.95 12.27 2.93
N LEU A 140 6.86 12.06 2.19
CA LEU A 140 6.59 10.80 1.54
C LEU A 140 7.63 10.57 0.44
N PHE A 141 8.63 9.73 0.71
CA PHE A 141 9.58 9.28 -0.28
C PHE A 141 9.26 7.85 -0.69
N TYR A 142 8.65 7.69 -1.84
CA TYR A 142 8.44 6.40 -2.47
C TYR A 142 9.04 6.43 -3.89
N PRO A 143 10.22 5.81 -4.10
CA PRO A 143 10.86 5.83 -5.41
C PRO A 143 9.96 5.15 -6.45
N LEU A 144 9.91 5.72 -7.65
CA LEU A 144 9.23 5.06 -8.77
C LEU A 144 10.00 3.78 -9.14
N THR A 145 9.26 2.67 -9.28
CA THR A 145 9.82 1.42 -9.81
C THR A 145 10.14 1.54 -11.29
N CYS A 146 9.30 2.29 -12.04
CA CYS A 146 9.57 2.61 -13.44
C CYS A 146 10.54 3.78 -13.58
N PRO A 147 11.37 3.84 -14.64
CA PRO A 147 12.22 4.97 -14.93
C PRO A 147 11.44 6.29 -15.02
N GLU A 148 11.87 7.31 -14.30
CA GLU A 148 11.19 8.62 -14.27
C GLU A 148 11.30 9.37 -15.59
N LYS A 149 12.40 9.19 -16.32
CA LYS A 149 12.73 9.89 -17.58
C LYS A 149 13.25 8.90 -18.61
N GLY A 150 13.22 9.36 -19.87
CA GLY A 150 13.73 8.57 -20.99
C GLY A 150 12.76 7.49 -21.47
N GLU A 151 13.18 6.80 -22.51
CA GLU A 151 12.49 5.65 -23.08
C GLU A 151 12.96 4.37 -22.38
N TYR A 152 12.08 3.38 -22.19
CA TYR A 152 12.47 2.08 -21.64
C TYR A 152 11.62 0.95 -22.17
N THR A 153 12.15 -0.27 -22.09
CA THR A 153 11.44 -1.50 -22.41
C THR A 153 10.65 -2.00 -21.18
N ALA A 154 9.46 -2.51 -21.44
CA ALA A 154 8.56 -3.03 -20.43
C ALA A 154 7.83 -4.28 -20.93
N PHE A 155 7.21 -5.04 -20.02
CA PHE A 155 6.55 -6.30 -20.35
C PHE A 155 5.18 -6.38 -19.70
N LYS A 156 4.22 -6.95 -20.44
CA LYS A 156 2.85 -7.15 -19.98
C LYS A 156 2.35 -8.53 -20.39
N LYS A 157 1.67 -9.22 -19.46
CA LYS A 157 0.90 -10.41 -19.79
C LYS A 157 -0.48 -10.04 -20.33
N ALA A 158 -0.88 -10.62 -21.44
CA ALA A 158 -2.19 -10.44 -22.04
C ALA A 158 -2.54 -11.68 -22.88
N GLY A 159 -3.76 -12.22 -22.71
CA GLY A 159 -4.23 -13.41 -23.45
C GLY A 159 -3.31 -14.62 -23.34
N GLY A 160 -2.68 -14.84 -22.20
CA GLY A 160 -1.72 -15.93 -21.99
C GLY A 160 -0.37 -15.74 -22.70
N LYS A 161 -0.08 -14.56 -23.22
CA LYS A 161 1.15 -14.20 -23.94
C LYS A 161 1.87 -13.06 -23.24
N ILE A 162 3.14 -12.85 -23.60
CA ILE A 162 3.92 -11.69 -23.16
C ILE A 162 4.00 -10.68 -24.30
N VAL A 163 3.59 -9.46 -24.01
CA VAL A 163 3.72 -8.29 -24.89
C VAL A 163 4.92 -7.50 -24.44
N GLU A 164 5.92 -7.36 -25.29
CA GLU A 164 7.04 -6.44 -25.12
C GLU A 164 6.63 -5.06 -25.57
N LEU A 165 6.83 -4.09 -24.72
CA LEU A 165 6.43 -2.71 -24.89
C LEU A 165 7.64 -1.79 -24.82
N ARG A 166 7.65 -0.75 -25.63
CA ARG A 166 8.52 0.40 -25.49
C ARG A 166 7.70 1.55 -24.94
N ILE A 167 8.05 2.03 -23.74
CA ILE A 167 7.41 3.19 -23.13
C ILE A 167 8.15 4.44 -23.60
N PRO A 168 7.54 5.31 -24.40
CA PRO A 168 8.20 6.50 -24.96
C PRO A 168 8.61 7.49 -23.87
N ALA A 169 9.62 8.32 -24.16
CA ALA A 169 10.12 9.32 -23.21
C ALA A 169 9.07 10.34 -22.76
N ASP A 170 8.09 10.63 -23.61
CA ASP A 170 6.98 11.56 -23.35
C ASP A 170 5.71 10.88 -22.79
N ALA A 171 5.75 9.59 -22.48
CA ALA A 171 4.64 8.91 -21.82
C ALA A 171 4.52 9.36 -20.36
N LYS A 172 3.29 9.64 -19.91
CA LYS A 172 2.98 9.71 -18.48
C LYS A 172 3.15 8.33 -17.88
N ARG A 173 3.83 8.23 -16.75
CA ARG A 173 4.17 6.95 -16.13
C ARG A 173 4.17 7.02 -14.62
N LEU A 174 3.70 5.96 -13.98
CA LEU A 174 3.54 5.87 -12.54
C LEU A 174 3.82 4.46 -12.04
N SER A 175 4.30 4.35 -10.81
CA SER A 175 4.22 3.15 -9.99
C SER A 175 3.89 3.57 -8.57
N ALA A 176 3.18 2.71 -7.82
CA ALA A 176 2.89 2.94 -6.42
C ALA A 176 3.87 2.15 -5.53
N THR A 177 3.36 1.32 -4.66
CA THR A 177 4.17 0.55 -3.69
C THR A 177 4.72 -0.76 -4.26
N GLY A 178 4.14 -1.23 -5.36
CA GLY A 178 4.50 -2.50 -5.99
C GLY A 178 5.52 -2.35 -7.13
N ARG A 179 5.88 -3.50 -7.72
CA ARG A 179 6.73 -3.57 -8.91
C ARG A 179 5.95 -3.35 -10.21
N LYS A 180 4.63 -3.22 -10.13
CA LYS A 180 3.74 -2.96 -11.25
C LYS A 180 3.76 -1.49 -11.62
N CYS A 181 4.09 -1.20 -12.85
CA CYS A 181 4.10 0.14 -13.42
C CYS A 181 2.85 0.39 -14.27
N ARG A 182 2.54 1.65 -14.53
CA ARG A 182 1.43 2.08 -15.38
C ARG A 182 1.85 3.23 -16.27
N ALA A 183 1.49 3.17 -17.56
CA ALA A 183 1.74 4.26 -18.52
C ALA A 183 0.46 4.61 -19.30
N ASN A 184 0.37 5.85 -19.78
CA ASN A 184 -0.73 6.26 -20.65
C ASN A 184 -0.57 5.76 -22.06
N LYS A 185 0.68 5.57 -22.54
CA LYS A 185 0.95 5.07 -23.91
C LYS A 185 2.17 4.18 -23.97
N ALA A 186 2.17 3.26 -24.94
CA ALA A 186 3.26 2.35 -25.23
C ALA A 186 3.27 1.96 -26.71
N VAL A 187 4.44 1.68 -27.26
CA VAL A 187 4.61 1.05 -28.57
C VAL A 187 4.77 -0.45 -28.39
N VAL A 188 4.01 -1.26 -29.12
CA VAL A 188 4.12 -2.72 -29.08
C VAL A 188 5.27 -3.18 -29.96
N ILE A 189 6.27 -3.81 -29.36
CA ILE A 189 7.49 -4.26 -30.05
C ILE A 189 7.36 -5.70 -30.52
N SER A 190 6.95 -6.61 -29.62
CA SER A 190 6.81 -8.03 -29.94
C SER A 190 5.72 -8.69 -29.10
N ILE A 191 5.24 -9.85 -29.54
CA ILE A 191 4.34 -10.72 -28.80
C ILE A 191 4.92 -12.13 -28.82
N THR A 192 5.14 -12.69 -27.64
CA THR A 192 5.74 -14.01 -27.47
C THR A 192 4.88 -14.93 -26.59
N THR A 193 5.10 -16.24 -26.65
CA THR A 193 4.60 -17.18 -25.66
C THR A 193 5.27 -16.93 -24.30
N LEU A 194 4.85 -17.62 -23.26
CA LEU A 194 5.50 -17.54 -21.94
C LEU A 194 6.95 -18.09 -22.00
N GLU A 195 7.22 -19.01 -22.90
CA GLU A 195 8.53 -19.62 -23.15
C GLU A 195 9.47 -18.69 -23.96
N GLY A 196 8.91 -17.77 -24.74
CA GLY A 196 9.67 -16.76 -25.51
C GLY A 196 9.55 -16.92 -27.03
N ASP A 197 8.80 -17.88 -27.52
CA ASP A 197 8.61 -18.08 -28.96
C ASP A 197 7.67 -17.01 -29.55
N PRO A 198 7.83 -16.60 -30.81
CA PRO A 198 6.92 -15.67 -31.48
C PRO A 198 5.46 -16.18 -31.44
N ALA A 199 4.52 -15.32 -31.04
CA ALA A 199 3.14 -15.70 -30.80
C ALA A 199 2.11 -14.88 -31.59
N GLY A 200 2.51 -14.39 -32.76
CA GLY A 200 1.67 -13.61 -33.69
C GLY A 200 1.79 -12.10 -33.48
N ASN A 201 0.96 -11.34 -34.21
CA ASN A 201 1.07 -9.89 -34.27
C ASN A 201 -0.02 -9.12 -33.50
N GLU A 202 -0.99 -9.84 -32.91
CA GLU A 202 -2.07 -9.22 -32.10
C GLU A 202 -2.39 -10.09 -30.87
N VAL A 203 -2.71 -9.40 -29.77
CA VAL A 203 -3.32 -10.00 -28.58
C VAL A 203 -4.23 -8.98 -27.91
N ARG A 204 -5.32 -9.45 -27.28
CA ARG A 204 -6.28 -8.61 -26.56
C ARG A 204 -6.00 -8.60 -25.09
N SER A 205 -6.29 -7.46 -24.43
CA SER A 205 -6.20 -7.32 -22.99
C SER A 205 -7.11 -8.33 -22.28
N ASP A 206 -6.67 -8.84 -21.12
CA ASP A 206 -7.49 -9.74 -20.30
C ASP A 206 -8.65 -9.02 -19.61
N HIS A 207 -8.46 -7.74 -19.27
CA HIS A 207 -9.44 -6.92 -18.57
C HIS A 207 -10.43 -6.21 -19.52
N ASP A 208 -9.95 -5.69 -20.64
CA ASP A 208 -10.77 -5.03 -21.64
C ASP A 208 -10.55 -5.69 -23.01
N LYS A 209 -11.50 -6.51 -23.44
CA LYS A 209 -11.42 -7.26 -24.70
C LYS A 209 -11.52 -6.37 -25.96
N SER A 210 -11.95 -5.11 -25.81
CA SER A 210 -11.90 -4.12 -26.89
C SER A 210 -10.48 -3.58 -27.11
N PHE A 211 -9.61 -3.62 -26.08
CA PHE A 211 -8.26 -3.10 -26.13
C PHE A 211 -7.30 -4.16 -26.68
N ALA A 212 -6.69 -3.87 -27.83
CA ALA A 212 -5.78 -4.79 -28.52
C ALA A 212 -4.36 -4.23 -28.58
N TYR A 213 -3.39 -5.10 -28.40
CA TYR A 213 -1.97 -4.85 -28.62
C TYR A 213 -1.58 -5.43 -29.98
N ARG A 214 -1.11 -4.55 -30.92
CA ARG A 214 -0.66 -4.96 -32.27
C ARG A 214 0.79 -4.55 -32.46
N VAL A 215 1.61 -5.49 -32.91
CA VAL A 215 3.04 -5.24 -33.17
C VAL A 215 3.21 -4.07 -34.14
N GLY A 216 4.05 -3.10 -33.75
CA GLY A 216 4.35 -1.88 -34.50
C GLY A 216 3.37 -0.72 -34.22
N GLU A 217 2.25 -0.94 -33.55
CA GLU A 217 1.29 0.12 -33.22
C GLU A 217 1.57 0.74 -31.84
N THR A 218 1.17 2.01 -31.71
CA THR A 218 1.11 2.69 -30.40
C THR A 218 -0.27 2.47 -29.82
N VAL A 219 -0.31 1.99 -28.58
CA VAL A 219 -1.53 1.91 -27.77
C VAL A 219 -1.55 3.08 -26.78
N GLU A 220 -2.73 3.68 -26.59
CA GLU A 220 -2.92 4.83 -25.71
C GLU A 220 -4.20 4.75 -24.91
N VAL A 221 -4.14 5.16 -23.65
CA VAL A 221 -5.28 5.23 -22.72
C VAL A 221 -5.64 6.69 -22.49
N GLN A 222 -6.83 7.09 -22.93
CA GLN A 222 -7.29 8.49 -22.94
C GLN A 222 -7.62 9.04 -21.54
N ASN A 223 -8.09 8.17 -20.63
CA ASN A 223 -8.50 8.50 -19.27
C ASN A 223 -7.46 8.06 -18.25
N PHE A 224 -6.16 8.25 -18.55
CA PHE A 224 -5.07 7.90 -17.64
C PHE A 224 -5.20 8.64 -16.31
N ASP A 225 -5.27 7.87 -15.21
CA ASP A 225 -5.33 8.43 -13.87
C ASP A 225 -3.89 8.73 -13.38
N GLU A 226 -3.62 9.99 -13.07
CA GLU A 226 -2.30 10.45 -12.62
C GLU A 226 -2.08 10.23 -11.12
N ASN A 227 -3.08 9.77 -10.38
CA ASN A 227 -2.91 9.38 -8.98
C ASN A 227 -2.14 8.06 -8.90
N ARG A 228 -0.86 8.12 -8.45
CA ARG A 228 0.02 6.95 -8.39
C ARG A 228 -0.46 5.88 -7.40
N TRP A 229 -1.20 6.27 -6.39
CA TRP A 229 -1.69 5.39 -5.33
C TRP A 229 -2.91 4.57 -5.73
N ASN A 230 -3.56 4.96 -6.83
CA ASN A 230 -4.67 4.21 -7.40
C ASN A 230 -4.16 3.14 -8.39
N GLU A 231 -3.62 2.05 -7.87
CA GLU A 231 -2.94 1.01 -8.67
C GLU A 231 -3.85 0.30 -9.69
N CYS A 232 -5.16 0.26 -9.44
CA CYS A 232 -6.14 -0.37 -10.33
C CYS A 232 -6.75 0.57 -11.37
N ALA A 233 -6.34 1.85 -11.38
CA ALA A 233 -6.89 2.87 -12.27
C ALA A 233 -6.51 2.64 -13.75
N PRO A 234 -7.20 3.33 -14.69
CA PRO A 234 -6.91 3.23 -16.11
C PRO A 234 -5.47 3.50 -16.49
N GLY A 235 -4.90 2.63 -17.30
CA GLY A 235 -3.52 2.71 -17.78
C GLY A 235 -3.02 1.40 -18.37
N ILE A 236 -1.90 1.46 -19.07
CA ILE A 236 -1.20 0.28 -19.57
C ILE A 236 -0.33 -0.26 -18.45
N HIS A 237 -0.85 -1.23 -17.69
CA HIS A 237 -0.14 -1.89 -16.61
C HIS A 237 0.95 -2.81 -17.17
N HIS A 238 2.16 -2.70 -16.63
CA HIS A 238 3.34 -3.43 -17.12
C HIS A 238 4.37 -3.65 -16.02
N TYR A 239 5.37 -4.46 -16.29
CA TYR A 239 6.53 -4.74 -15.44
C TYR A 239 7.81 -4.36 -16.17
N ILE A 240 8.88 -4.09 -15.43
CA ILE A 240 10.18 -3.71 -15.98
C ILE A 240 10.92 -4.95 -16.51
N THR A 241 10.68 -6.13 -15.93
CA THR A 241 11.29 -7.36 -16.40
C THR A 241 10.26 -8.34 -16.95
N ARG A 242 10.73 -9.19 -17.89
CA ARG A 242 9.90 -10.23 -18.49
C ARG A 242 9.46 -11.28 -17.48
N GLU A 243 10.35 -11.65 -16.56
CA GLU A 243 10.10 -12.64 -15.51
C GLU A 243 8.98 -12.19 -14.57
N GLU A 244 8.91 -10.91 -14.23
CA GLU A 244 7.81 -10.34 -13.44
C GLU A 244 6.49 -10.45 -14.20
N ALA A 245 6.46 -10.10 -15.48
CA ALA A 245 5.26 -10.20 -16.30
C ALA A 245 4.77 -11.66 -16.47
N VAL A 246 5.68 -12.64 -16.52
CA VAL A 246 5.31 -14.07 -16.61
C VAL A 246 4.65 -14.56 -15.33
N ARG A 247 5.15 -14.12 -14.14
CA ARG A 247 4.66 -14.55 -12.82
C ARG A 247 3.27 -14.00 -12.46
N HIS A 248 2.89 -12.90 -13.05
CA HIS A 248 1.64 -12.18 -12.78
C HIS A 248 0.66 -12.28 -13.95
#